data_3d91471047aa474a4722e15408ea4088
#
_entry.id   3d91471047aa474a4722e15408ea4088
#
_cell.length_a   1.000
_cell.length_b   1.000
_cell.length_c   1.000
_cell.angle_alpha   90.00
_cell.angle_beta   90.00
_cell.angle_gamma   90.00
#
_symmetry.space_group_name_H-M   'P 1'
#
loop_
_entity.id
_entity.type
_entity.pdbx_description
1 polymer ?
#
loop_
_entity_poly.entity_id
_entity_poly.type
_entity_poly.pdbx_seq_one_letter_code
_entity_poly.pdbx_strand_id
1 'polypeptide(L)'
;MQSEYSIRRANLDDLPVLRGLWETACLPVLDLEKHLTDFQVVVRPDGVLVGTMGLRVSGAHGLIYGESFSSAHQEEQVRPFLWEKLLVLARNHGCERLWMKGIVTGFWRSAGFRQPDNDELVTLPKAFGDGSGRWLTLVLREGPALPEHLTAQLARLQEEQYAQTERIRFQARLFKWIAGVIALGFLAAAAWLLFKLLGTMPQSRF
;
A
#
# COMPACT_ATOMS: atom_id res chain seq x y z
N MET A 1 29.93 17.11 2.92
CA MET A 1 29.93 15.98 1.97
C MET A 1 28.53 15.87 1.43
N GLN A 2 28.29 16.24 0.17
CA GLN A 2 26.98 16.03 -0.46
C GLN A 2 26.80 14.53 -0.62
N SER A 3 25.68 14.01 -0.18
CA SER A 3 25.37 12.58 -0.27
C SER A 3 25.30 12.23 -1.77
N GLU A 4 26.11 11.28 -2.19
CA GLU A 4 26.13 10.77 -3.58
C GLU A 4 24.81 10.07 -3.97
N TYR A 5 23.85 9.98 -3.05
CA TYR A 5 22.57 9.32 -3.22
C TYR A 5 21.43 10.31 -3.42
N SER A 6 20.51 9.97 -4.32
CA SER A 6 19.25 10.67 -4.54
C SER A 6 18.11 9.88 -3.93
N ILE A 7 17.22 10.54 -3.16
CA ILE A 7 16.02 9.92 -2.59
C ILE A 7 14.80 10.55 -3.24
N ARG A 8 13.94 9.70 -3.81
CA ARG A 8 12.71 10.12 -4.45
C ARG A 8 11.57 9.12 -4.20
N ARG A 9 10.35 9.51 -4.50
CA ARG A 9 9.21 8.60 -4.49
C ARG A 9 9.36 7.56 -5.60
N ALA A 10 8.97 6.33 -5.32
CA ALA A 10 8.91 5.27 -6.29
C ALA A 10 7.89 5.56 -7.40
N ASN A 11 8.18 5.16 -8.62
CA ASN A 11 7.31 5.23 -9.76
C ASN A 11 7.17 3.86 -10.45
N LEU A 12 6.40 3.78 -11.52
CA LEU A 12 6.16 2.51 -12.23
C LEU A 12 7.41 1.95 -12.89
N ASP A 13 8.36 2.80 -13.29
CA ASP A 13 9.61 2.38 -13.93
C ASP A 13 10.54 1.66 -12.94
N ASP A 14 10.37 1.92 -11.64
CA ASP A 14 11.14 1.26 -10.58
C ASP A 14 10.66 -0.16 -10.28
N LEU A 15 9.43 -0.50 -10.69
CA LEU A 15 8.76 -1.73 -10.29
C LEU A 15 9.55 -3.00 -10.58
N PRO A 16 10.21 -3.18 -11.75
CA PRO A 16 11.01 -4.38 -12.02
C PRO A 16 12.15 -4.59 -11.02
N VAL A 17 12.82 -3.49 -10.62
CA VAL A 17 13.92 -3.54 -9.65
C VAL A 17 13.40 -3.76 -8.24
N LEU A 18 12.31 -3.09 -7.87
CA LEU A 18 11.65 -3.23 -6.57
C LEU A 18 11.17 -4.65 -6.32
N ARG A 19 10.59 -5.31 -7.34
CA ARG A 19 10.21 -6.73 -7.26
C ARG A 19 11.38 -7.59 -6.83
N GLY A 20 12.51 -7.46 -7.52
CA GLY A 20 13.72 -8.23 -7.20
C GLY A 20 14.25 -7.98 -5.78
N LEU A 21 14.18 -6.73 -5.30
CA LEU A 21 14.56 -6.39 -3.92
C LEU A 21 13.59 -7.03 -2.91
N TRP A 22 12.29 -6.92 -3.14
CA TRP A 22 11.27 -7.48 -2.24
C TRP A 22 11.26 -9.00 -2.23
N GLU A 23 11.48 -9.65 -3.37
CA GLU A 23 11.64 -11.11 -3.47
C GLU A 23 12.86 -11.58 -2.68
N THR A 24 13.99 -10.91 -2.85
CA THR A 24 15.23 -11.22 -2.11
C THR A 24 15.05 -11.08 -0.59
N ALA A 25 14.24 -10.08 -0.18
CA ALA A 25 13.89 -9.84 1.22
C ALA A 25 12.71 -10.72 1.71
N CYS A 26 12.21 -11.66 0.89
CA CYS A 26 11.07 -12.53 1.21
C CYS A 26 9.80 -11.74 1.61
N LEU A 27 9.55 -10.58 0.98
CA LEU A 27 8.40 -9.73 1.23
C LEU A 27 7.22 -10.08 0.32
N PRO A 28 5.96 -9.75 0.71
CA PRO A 28 4.76 -10.03 -0.09
C PRO A 28 4.64 -9.08 -1.28
N VAL A 29 5.35 -9.36 -2.37
CA VAL A 29 5.52 -8.49 -3.55
C VAL A 29 4.19 -7.96 -4.08
N LEU A 30 3.21 -8.83 -4.32
CA LEU A 30 1.90 -8.43 -4.88
C LEU A 30 1.14 -7.42 -4.02
N ASP A 31 1.34 -7.46 -2.71
CA ASP A 31 0.70 -6.48 -1.82
C ASP A 31 1.47 -5.16 -1.78
N LEU A 32 2.80 -5.21 -1.90
CA LEU A 32 3.63 -4.01 -1.95
C LEU A 32 3.40 -3.22 -3.26
N GLU A 33 3.24 -3.89 -4.39
CA GLU A 33 2.95 -3.28 -5.69
C GLU A 33 1.67 -2.45 -5.69
N LYS A 34 0.63 -2.90 -5.00
CA LYS A 34 -0.64 -2.16 -4.87
C LYS A 34 -0.46 -0.79 -4.19
N HIS A 35 0.62 -0.65 -3.44
CA HIS A 35 0.95 0.52 -2.64
C HIS A 35 2.27 1.17 -3.05
N LEU A 36 2.67 1.03 -4.31
CA LEU A 36 3.94 1.53 -4.84
C LEU A 36 4.22 2.99 -4.46
N THR A 37 3.18 3.81 -4.43
CA THR A 37 3.30 5.24 -4.11
C THR A 37 3.63 5.55 -2.65
N ASP A 38 3.56 4.56 -1.76
CA ASP A 38 3.96 4.70 -0.35
C ASP A 38 5.49 4.66 -0.20
N PHE A 39 6.22 4.16 -1.23
CA PHE A 39 7.63 3.89 -1.16
C PHE A 39 8.51 5.08 -1.54
N GLN A 40 9.58 5.26 -0.80
CA GLN A 40 10.73 6.05 -1.17
C GLN A 40 11.84 5.11 -1.63
N VAL A 41 12.57 5.52 -2.66
CA VAL A 41 13.70 4.77 -3.23
C VAL A 41 14.96 5.58 -3.14
N VAL A 42 16.08 4.90 -2.93
CA VAL A 42 17.41 5.49 -2.99
C VAL A 42 18.08 5.06 -4.29
N VAL A 43 18.55 6.05 -5.01
CA VAL A 43 19.22 5.87 -6.31
C VAL A 43 20.64 6.43 -6.21
N ARG A 44 21.62 5.65 -6.66
CA ARG A 44 23.01 6.09 -6.80
C ARG A 44 23.15 7.05 -7.98
N PRO A 45 24.30 7.78 -8.10
CA PRO A 45 24.58 8.69 -9.22
C PRO A 45 24.57 8.00 -10.59
N ASP A 46 24.88 6.71 -10.65
CA ASP A 46 24.83 5.90 -11.87
C ASP A 46 23.39 5.44 -12.26
N GLY A 47 22.37 5.90 -11.52
CA GLY A 47 20.98 5.56 -11.76
C GLY A 47 20.52 4.23 -11.17
N VAL A 48 21.38 3.48 -10.47
CA VAL A 48 21.04 2.20 -9.87
C VAL A 48 20.28 2.39 -8.57
N LEU A 49 19.08 1.80 -8.47
CA LEU A 49 18.28 1.74 -7.26
C LEU A 49 18.89 0.73 -6.27
N VAL A 50 19.20 1.17 -5.06
CA VAL A 50 19.93 0.40 -4.06
C VAL A 50 19.16 0.13 -2.77
N GLY A 51 18.03 0.78 -2.58
CA GLY A 51 17.20 0.55 -1.40
C GLY A 51 15.85 1.20 -1.48
N THR A 52 14.93 0.71 -0.68
CA THR A 52 13.55 1.21 -0.59
C THR A 52 13.00 1.04 0.83
N MET A 53 12.05 1.92 1.17
CA MET A 53 11.30 1.85 2.43
C MET A 53 9.97 2.57 2.25
N GLY A 54 8.88 1.98 2.74
CA GLY A 54 7.52 2.51 2.60
C GLY A 54 7.03 3.19 3.87
N LEU A 55 6.18 4.22 3.68
CA LEU A 55 5.38 4.86 4.73
C LEU A 55 3.92 4.86 4.32
N ARG A 56 3.09 4.11 5.05
CA ARG A 56 1.63 4.15 4.94
C ARG A 56 1.05 4.96 6.06
N VAL A 57 0.17 5.90 5.75
CA VAL A 57 -0.47 6.78 6.73
C VAL A 57 -1.93 6.37 6.95
N SER A 58 -2.35 6.34 8.21
CA SER A 58 -3.74 6.12 8.62
C SER A 58 -4.06 7.00 9.81
N GLY A 59 -4.82 8.07 9.61
CA GLY A 59 -5.06 9.10 10.63
C GLY A 59 -3.75 9.73 11.11
N ALA A 60 -3.56 9.80 12.41
CA ALA A 60 -2.34 10.32 13.04
C ALA A 60 -1.21 9.26 13.17
N HIS A 61 -1.34 8.11 12.52
CA HIS A 61 -0.40 7.00 12.61
C HIS A 61 0.27 6.73 11.27
N GLY A 62 1.57 6.41 11.29
CA GLY A 62 2.32 5.95 10.14
C GLY A 62 2.85 4.52 10.34
N LEU A 63 2.81 3.70 9.29
CA LEU A 63 3.43 2.38 9.26
C LEU A 63 4.67 2.42 8.39
N ILE A 64 5.82 2.10 8.97
CA ILE A 64 7.06 1.83 8.23
C ILE A 64 7.06 0.37 7.81
N TYR A 65 7.25 0.10 6.52
CA TYR A 65 7.17 -1.27 5.99
C TYR A 65 7.93 -1.43 4.67
N GLY A 66 8.11 -2.69 4.26
CA GLY A 66 8.69 -3.03 2.96
C GLY A 66 10.13 -2.57 2.79
N GLU A 67 10.88 -2.44 3.90
CA GLU A 67 12.29 -2.10 3.89
C GLU A 67 13.07 -3.18 3.15
N SER A 68 13.87 -2.77 2.16
CA SER A 68 14.69 -3.69 1.37
C SER A 68 15.89 -2.97 0.75
N PHE A 69 17.04 -3.65 0.67
CA PHE A 69 18.30 -3.11 0.16
C PHE A 69 18.99 -4.13 -0.75
N SER A 70 19.81 -3.63 -1.68
CA SER A 70 20.53 -4.46 -2.62
C SER A 70 21.67 -5.28 -1.96
N SER A 71 22.18 -4.83 -0.80
CA SER A 71 23.17 -5.54 0.02
C SER A 71 23.18 -4.99 1.44
N ALA A 72 23.75 -5.75 2.39
CA ALA A 72 23.95 -5.32 3.78
C ALA A 72 24.80 -4.05 3.89
N HIS A 73 25.80 -3.88 3.02
CA HIS A 73 26.61 -2.69 2.97
C HIS A 73 25.82 -1.45 2.55
N GLN A 74 24.93 -1.57 1.55
CA GLN A 74 24.03 -0.49 1.15
C GLN A 74 23.00 -0.19 2.25
N GLU A 75 22.50 -1.20 2.93
CA GLU A 75 21.61 -1.06 4.07
C GLU A 75 22.20 -0.13 5.15
N GLU A 76 23.44 -0.38 5.57
CA GLU A 76 24.10 0.47 6.57
C GLU A 76 24.30 1.91 6.09
N GLN A 77 24.63 2.09 4.82
CA GLN A 77 24.92 3.40 4.26
C GLN A 77 23.66 4.24 4.01
N VAL A 78 22.60 3.63 3.45
CA VAL A 78 21.46 4.41 2.92
C VAL A 78 20.23 4.39 3.83
N ARG A 79 20.10 3.41 4.75
CA ARG A 79 18.99 3.36 5.71
C ARG A 79 18.81 4.66 6.50
N PRO A 80 19.87 5.30 7.04
CA PRO A 80 19.70 6.56 7.78
C PRO A 80 19.08 7.67 6.92
N PHE A 81 19.47 7.79 5.66
CA PHE A 81 18.93 8.81 4.74
C PHE A 81 17.45 8.55 4.39
N LEU A 82 17.10 7.27 4.12
CA LEU A 82 15.69 6.88 3.93
C LEU A 82 14.85 7.17 5.17
N TRP A 83 15.38 6.83 6.34
CA TRP A 83 14.71 7.09 7.61
C TRP A 83 14.46 8.57 7.83
N GLU A 84 15.46 9.43 7.66
CA GLU A 84 15.29 10.89 7.77
C GLU A 84 14.21 11.40 6.81
N LYS A 85 14.22 10.93 5.56
CA LYS A 85 13.21 11.30 4.58
C LYS A 85 11.81 10.88 4.99
N LEU A 86 11.64 9.63 5.45
CA LEU A 86 10.35 9.13 5.91
C LEU A 86 9.87 9.84 7.19
N LEU A 87 10.79 10.19 8.08
CA LEU A 87 10.47 10.95 9.30
C LEU A 87 9.92 12.34 8.96
N VAL A 88 10.52 13.03 7.99
CA VAL A 88 10.01 14.31 7.48
C VAL A 88 8.64 14.14 6.84
N LEU A 89 8.47 13.11 6.00
CA LEU A 89 7.17 12.81 5.39
C LEU A 89 6.09 12.51 6.43
N ALA A 90 6.39 11.68 7.42
CA ALA A 90 5.47 11.36 8.50
C ALA A 90 5.01 12.62 9.27
N ARG A 91 5.96 13.50 9.59
CA ARG A 91 5.65 14.78 10.24
C ARG A 91 4.80 15.69 9.34
N ASN A 92 5.09 15.76 8.06
CA ASN A 92 4.31 16.55 7.10
C ASN A 92 2.89 16.03 6.92
N HIS A 93 2.68 14.71 7.09
CA HIS A 93 1.37 14.08 7.11
C HIS A 93 0.66 14.18 8.47
N GLY A 94 1.28 14.84 9.46
CA GLY A 94 0.71 14.99 10.80
C GLY A 94 0.70 13.70 11.62
N CYS A 95 1.59 12.75 11.31
CA CYS A 95 1.70 11.54 12.11
C CYS A 95 2.24 11.90 13.51
N GLU A 96 1.56 11.41 14.54
CA GLU A 96 1.95 11.53 15.94
C GLU A 96 2.71 10.31 16.41
N ARG A 97 2.45 9.15 15.78
CA ARG A 97 3.04 7.87 16.13
C ARG A 97 3.39 7.05 14.88
N LEU A 98 4.56 6.43 14.92
CA LEU A 98 4.98 5.45 13.93
C LEU A 98 4.93 4.05 14.48
N TRP A 99 4.63 3.12 13.57
CA TRP A 99 4.59 1.69 13.81
C TRP A 99 5.47 0.98 12.80
N MET A 100 6.05 -0.14 13.21
CA MET A 100 6.66 -1.09 12.29
C MET A 100 6.51 -2.50 12.83
N LYS A 101 6.48 -3.49 11.93
CA LYS A 101 6.44 -4.90 12.29
C LYS A 101 7.85 -5.48 12.22
N GLY A 102 8.32 -6.10 13.28
CA GLY A 102 9.65 -6.69 13.28
C GLY A 102 10.33 -6.80 14.65
N ILE A 103 11.63 -6.92 14.62
CA ILE A 103 12.49 -7.03 15.81
C ILE A 103 13.28 -5.73 15.97
N VAL A 104 13.46 -5.29 17.21
CA VAL A 104 14.28 -4.10 17.51
C VAL A 104 15.74 -4.42 17.18
N THR A 105 16.23 -3.93 16.05
CA THR A 105 17.66 -3.93 15.71
C THR A 105 18.38 -2.75 16.36
N GLY A 106 19.72 -2.74 16.30
CA GLY A 106 20.51 -1.64 16.84
C GLY A 106 20.11 -0.28 16.24
N PHE A 107 19.91 -0.22 14.91
CA PHE A 107 19.49 0.99 14.22
C PHE A 107 18.12 1.49 14.70
N TRP A 108 17.09 0.65 14.69
CA TRP A 108 15.73 1.04 15.08
C TRP A 108 15.64 1.43 16.56
N ARG A 109 16.46 0.81 17.42
CA ARG A 109 16.57 1.22 18.82
C ARG A 109 17.18 2.61 18.95
N SER A 110 18.25 2.91 18.21
CA SER A 110 18.87 4.24 18.21
C SER A 110 17.96 5.32 17.59
N ALA A 111 17.08 4.92 16.64
CA ALA A 111 16.04 5.78 16.10
C ALA A 111 14.88 6.04 17.07
N GLY A 112 14.86 5.37 18.24
CA GLY A 112 13.87 5.56 19.30
C GLY A 112 12.69 4.58 19.26
N PHE A 113 12.70 3.58 18.37
CA PHE A 113 11.66 2.56 18.38
C PHE A 113 11.80 1.63 19.60
N ARG A 114 10.67 1.30 20.19
CA ARG A 114 10.54 0.38 21.32
C ARG A 114 9.36 -0.57 21.12
N GLN A 115 9.28 -1.60 21.94
CA GLN A 115 8.07 -2.41 21.99
C GLN A 115 6.94 -1.60 22.62
N PRO A 116 5.74 -1.64 22.03
CA PRO A 116 4.57 -0.99 22.60
C PRO A 116 4.06 -1.78 23.79
N ASP A 117 3.44 -1.07 24.73
CA ASP A 117 2.65 -1.66 25.79
C ASP A 117 1.30 -2.15 25.26
N ASN A 118 0.57 -2.98 26.04
CA ASN A 118 -0.72 -3.51 25.64
C ASN A 118 -1.74 -2.41 25.32
N ASP A 119 -1.75 -1.33 26.11
CA ASP A 119 -2.66 -0.20 25.92
C ASP A 119 -2.31 0.59 24.65
N GLU A 120 -1.05 0.66 24.29
CA GLU A 120 -0.60 1.28 23.05
C GLU A 120 -1.00 0.42 21.84
N LEU A 121 -0.92 -0.92 21.94
CA LEU A 121 -1.35 -1.81 20.86
C LEU A 121 -2.84 -1.65 20.50
N VAL A 122 -3.68 -1.28 21.45
CA VAL A 122 -5.10 -0.98 21.19
C VAL A 122 -5.26 0.22 20.26
N THR A 123 -4.29 1.15 20.26
CA THR A 123 -4.30 2.32 19.36
C THR A 123 -3.80 2.01 17.95
N LEU A 124 -3.31 0.80 17.68
CA LEU A 124 -2.84 0.39 16.36
C LEU A 124 -4.00 0.45 15.35
N PRO A 125 -3.87 1.21 14.25
CA PRO A 125 -4.90 1.26 13.24
C PRO A 125 -5.17 -0.12 12.62
N LYS A 126 -6.42 -0.51 12.50
CA LYS A 126 -6.83 -1.76 11.84
C LYS A 126 -6.32 -1.88 10.39
N ALA A 127 -6.10 -0.76 9.73
CA ALA A 127 -5.51 -0.70 8.39
C ALA A 127 -4.06 -1.23 8.33
N PHE A 128 -3.35 -1.33 9.46
CA PHE A 128 -1.99 -1.84 9.53
C PHE A 128 -1.94 -3.33 9.87
N GLY A 129 -3.02 -3.88 10.42
CA GLY A 129 -3.17 -5.28 10.78
C GLY A 129 -3.97 -5.49 12.05
N ASP A 130 -4.01 -6.73 12.48
CA ASP A 130 -4.78 -7.22 13.63
C ASP A 130 -4.06 -7.10 14.99
N GLY A 131 -2.90 -6.45 15.01
CA GLY A 131 -2.07 -6.36 16.22
C GLY A 131 -1.24 -7.63 16.48
N SER A 132 -1.42 -8.69 15.72
CA SER A 132 -0.65 -9.91 15.89
C SER A 132 0.82 -9.74 15.49
N GLY A 133 1.72 -10.47 16.17
CA GLY A 133 3.15 -10.44 15.90
C GLY A 133 3.92 -9.42 16.74
N ARG A 134 5.17 -9.19 16.36
CA ARG A 134 6.05 -8.26 17.06
C ARG A 134 5.94 -6.87 16.45
N TRP A 135 5.43 -5.95 17.23
CA TRP A 135 5.30 -4.56 16.83
C TRP A 135 6.33 -3.69 17.54
N LEU A 136 6.74 -2.64 16.86
CA LEU A 136 7.56 -1.57 17.39
C LEU A 136 6.81 -0.25 17.19
N THR A 137 6.99 0.68 18.12
CA THR A 137 6.38 2.00 18.07
C THR A 137 7.40 3.10 18.37
N LEU A 138 7.17 4.26 17.75
CA LEU A 138 7.90 5.50 18.01
C LEU A 138 6.89 6.64 18.10
N VAL A 139 6.88 7.36 19.20
CA VAL A 139 6.08 8.59 19.37
C VAL A 139 6.85 9.75 18.78
N LEU A 140 6.25 10.45 17.79
CA LEU A 140 6.84 11.61 17.12
C LEU A 140 6.45 12.93 17.78
N ARG A 141 5.23 12.98 18.26
CA ARG A 141 4.67 14.12 18.98
C ARG A 141 3.67 13.55 19.98
N GLU A 142 3.74 13.99 21.23
CA GLU A 142 2.60 13.81 22.12
C GLU A 142 1.51 14.73 21.60
N GLY A 143 0.54 14.14 20.89
CA GLY A 143 -0.64 14.90 20.46
C GLY A 143 -1.33 15.48 21.68
N PRO A 144 -1.92 16.68 21.61
CA PRO A 144 -2.86 17.09 22.63
C PRO A 144 -3.91 15.97 22.72
N ALA A 145 -4.15 15.45 23.93
CA ALA A 145 -5.17 14.43 24.14
C ALA A 145 -6.48 14.97 23.56
N LEU A 146 -6.85 14.47 22.37
CA LEU A 146 -8.10 14.86 21.74
C LEU A 146 -9.22 14.40 22.70
N PRO A 147 -10.15 15.29 23.06
CA PRO A 147 -11.28 14.89 23.89
C PRO A 147 -11.96 13.66 23.29
N GLU A 148 -12.29 12.66 24.10
CA GLU A 148 -12.84 11.37 23.66
C GLU A 148 -14.02 11.50 22.68
N HIS A 149 -14.81 12.57 22.80
CA HIS A 149 -15.94 12.85 21.90
C HIS A 149 -15.50 13.21 20.47
N LEU A 150 -14.32 13.84 20.27
CA LEU A 150 -13.79 14.15 18.93
C LEU A 150 -13.16 12.93 18.27
N THR A 151 -12.49 12.06 19.03
CA THR A 151 -11.99 10.79 18.51
C THR A 151 -13.13 9.87 18.08
N ALA A 152 -14.23 9.83 18.83
CA ALA A 152 -15.43 9.07 18.46
C ALA A 152 -16.13 9.64 17.20
N GLN A 153 -16.16 10.96 17.03
CA GLN A 153 -16.71 11.59 15.82
C GLN A 153 -15.83 11.32 14.58
N LEU A 154 -14.52 11.41 14.71
CA LEU A 154 -13.60 11.12 13.61
C LEU A 154 -13.66 9.64 13.21
N ALA A 155 -13.78 8.72 14.18
CA ALA A 155 -13.95 7.30 13.90
C ALA A 155 -15.25 7.02 13.13
N ARG A 156 -16.37 7.67 13.50
CA ARG A 156 -17.65 7.54 12.77
C ARG A 156 -17.56 8.08 11.34
N LEU A 157 -16.93 9.24 11.13
CA LEU A 157 -16.73 9.80 9.80
C LEU A 157 -15.84 8.91 8.92
N GLN A 158 -14.84 8.27 9.49
CA GLN A 158 -14.03 7.29 8.77
C GLN A 158 -14.82 6.03 8.43
N GLU A 159 -15.65 5.49 9.35
CA GLU A 159 -16.52 4.36 9.07
C GLU A 159 -17.54 4.67 7.96
N GLU A 160 -18.11 5.86 7.94
CA GLU A 160 -19.01 6.30 6.87
C GLU A 160 -18.32 6.40 5.51
N GLN A 161 -17.08 6.88 5.46
CA GLN A 161 -16.30 6.93 4.23
C GLN A 161 -15.93 5.53 3.71
N TYR A 162 -15.57 4.61 4.59
CA TYR A 162 -15.32 3.21 4.22
C TYR A 162 -16.58 2.52 3.71
N ALA A 163 -17.73 2.73 4.36
CA ALA A 163 -19.01 2.17 3.94
C ALA A 163 -19.45 2.71 2.56
N GLN A 164 -19.20 3.99 2.25
CA GLN A 164 -19.48 4.56 0.93
C GLN A 164 -18.58 3.94 -0.16
N THR A 165 -17.31 3.72 0.14
CA THR A 165 -16.37 3.14 -0.83
C THR A 165 -16.72 1.67 -1.16
N GLU A 166 -17.19 0.90 -0.18
CA GLU A 166 -17.66 -0.47 -0.42
C GLU A 166 -18.94 -0.51 -1.26
N ARG A 167 -19.88 0.41 -1.04
CA ARG A 167 -21.10 0.53 -1.85
C ARG A 167 -20.77 0.82 -3.32
N ILE A 168 -19.83 1.70 -3.59
CA ILE A 168 -19.39 2.03 -4.96
C ILE A 168 -18.73 0.80 -5.62
N ARG A 169 -17.91 0.04 -4.91
CA ARG A 169 -17.30 -1.21 -5.41
C ARG A 169 -18.34 -2.29 -5.70
N PHE A 170 -19.36 -2.41 -4.87
CA PHE A 170 -20.45 -3.35 -5.08
C PHE A 170 -21.27 -2.98 -6.32
N GLN A 171 -21.64 -1.71 -6.49
CA GLN A 171 -22.34 -1.20 -7.68
C GLN A 171 -21.52 -1.43 -8.96
N ALA A 172 -20.20 -1.19 -8.94
CA ALA A 172 -19.35 -1.43 -10.10
C ALA A 172 -19.30 -2.91 -10.50
N ARG A 173 -19.34 -3.85 -9.54
CA ARG A 173 -19.45 -5.29 -9.83
C ARG A 173 -20.81 -5.65 -10.41
N LEU A 174 -21.88 -5.08 -9.88
CA LEU A 174 -23.25 -5.30 -10.38
C LEU A 174 -23.37 -4.81 -11.82
N PHE A 175 -22.86 -3.62 -12.16
CA PHE A 175 -22.85 -3.10 -13.52
C PHE A 175 -22.07 -3.98 -14.50
N LYS A 176 -20.92 -4.54 -14.10
CA LYS A 176 -20.17 -5.51 -14.92
C LYS A 176 -20.98 -6.76 -15.20
N TRP A 177 -21.72 -7.28 -14.23
CA TRP A 177 -22.58 -8.45 -14.39
C TRP A 177 -23.75 -8.15 -15.34
N ILE A 178 -24.42 -7.03 -15.18
CA ILE A 178 -25.53 -6.62 -16.05
C ILE A 178 -25.04 -6.43 -17.49
N ALA A 179 -23.91 -5.76 -17.71
CA ALA A 179 -23.33 -5.58 -19.03
C ALA A 179 -22.97 -6.94 -19.69
N GLY A 180 -22.46 -7.89 -18.90
CA GLY A 180 -22.17 -9.27 -19.37
C GLY A 180 -23.42 -10.02 -19.83
N VAL A 181 -24.51 -9.93 -19.05
CA VAL A 181 -25.81 -10.57 -19.40
C VAL A 181 -26.41 -9.96 -20.67
N ILE A 182 -26.36 -8.64 -20.82
CA ILE A 182 -26.85 -7.94 -22.03
C ILE A 182 -26.01 -8.36 -23.24
N ALA A 183 -24.68 -8.42 -23.15
CA ALA A 183 -23.82 -8.85 -24.25
C ALA A 183 -24.11 -10.29 -24.68
N LEU A 184 -24.34 -11.18 -23.71
CA LEU A 184 -24.71 -12.59 -23.98
C LEU A 184 -26.07 -12.68 -24.67
N GLY A 185 -27.05 -11.87 -24.28
CA GLY A 185 -28.37 -11.77 -24.92
C GLY A 185 -28.27 -11.32 -26.40
N PHE A 186 -27.45 -10.33 -26.69
CA PHE A 186 -27.21 -9.88 -28.06
C PHE A 186 -26.53 -10.96 -28.91
N LEU A 187 -25.54 -11.68 -28.36
CA LEU A 187 -24.88 -12.81 -29.06
C LEU A 187 -25.87 -13.94 -29.36
N ALA A 188 -26.73 -14.29 -28.43
CA ALA A 188 -27.74 -15.33 -28.63
C ALA A 188 -28.77 -14.91 -29.70
N ALA A 189 -29.23 -13.65 -29.70
CA ALA A 189 -30.14 -13.12 -30.69
C ALA A 189 -29.50 -13.09 -32.10
N ALA A 190 -28.23 -12.70 -32.20
CA ALA A 190 -27.48 -12.70 -33.47
C ALA A 190 -27.29 -14.13 -34.00
N ALA A 191 -26.95 -15.08 -33.14
CA ALA A 191 -26.80 -16.51 -33.52
C ALA A 191 -28.16 -17.10 -34.01
N TRP A 192 -29.27 -16.76 -33.34
CA TRP A 192 -30.59 -17.20 -33.76
C TRP A 192 -31.02 -16.62 -35.11
N LEU A 193 -30.74 -15.34 -35.38
CA LEU A 193 -30.98 -14.70 -36.67
C LEU A 193 -30.17 -15.32 -37.79
N LEU A 194 -28.89 -15.62 -37.56
CA LEU A 194 -28.04 -16.31 -38.51
C LEU A 194 -28.55 -17.74 -38.83
N PHE A 195 -28.97 -18.48 -37.80
CA PHE A 195 -29.55 -19.79 -37.97
C PHE A 195 -30.84 -19.76 -38.82
N LYS A 196 -31.70 -18.78 -38.59
CA LYS A 196 -32.93 -18.58 -39.37
C LYS A 196 -32.65 -18.21 -40.83
N LEU A 197 -31.65 -17.37 -41.10
CA LEU A 197 -31.24 -16.98 -42.45
C LEU A 197 -30.63 -18.16 -43.23
N LEU A 198 -29.81 -18.97 -42.60
CA LEU A 198 -29.22 -20.19 -43.23
C LEU A 198 -30.26 -21.26 -43.48
N GLY A 199 -31.29 -21.41 -42.64
CA GLY A 199 -32.38 -22.37 -42.80
C GLY A 199 -33.41 -22.01 -43.90
N THR A 200 -33.41 -20.76 -44.40
CA THR A 200 -34.31 -20.28 -45.45
C THR A 200 -33.68 -20.26 -46.84
N MET A 201 -32.42 -20.70 -47.01
CA MET A 201 -31.84 -20.84 -48.33
C MET A 201 -32.48 -22.04 -49.05
N PRO A 202 -33.19 -21.85 -50.20
CA PRO A 202 -33.74 -22.96 -50.95
C PRO A 202 -32.58 -23.76 -51.55
N GLN A 203 -32.58 -25.08 -51.30
CA GLN A 203 -31.70 -26.00 -52.01
C GLN A 203 -32.03 -25.91 -53.51
N SER A 204 -31.27 -25.14 -54.26
CA SER A 204 -31.24 -25.25 -55.70
C SER A 204 -30.62 -26.60 -56.04
N ARG A 205 -31.49 -27.58 -56.37
CA ARG A 205 -31.08 -28.83 -57.01
C ARG A 205 -30.44 -28.50 -58.36
N PHE A 206 -29.22 -28.93 -58.52
CA PHE A 206 -28.63 -29.29 -59.83
C PHE A 206 -28.77 -30.78 -60.03
#